data_a7200655e22ebda3508b173c92116406
#
_entry.id   a7200655e22ebda3508b173c92116406
#
_cell.length_a   1.000
_cell.length_b   1.000
_cell.length_c   1.000
_cell.angle_alpha   90.00
_cell.angle_beta   90.00
_cell.angle_gamma   90.00
#
_symmetry.space_group_name_H-M   'P 1'
#
loop_
_entity.id
_entity.type
_entity.pdbx_description
1 polymer ?
#
loop_
_entity_poly.entity_id
_entity_poly.type
_entity_poly.pdbx_seq_one_letter_code
_entity_poly.pdbx_strand_id
1 'polypeptide(L)'
;MTSLSFTYTLTNTIQNGIDTTQIERHKYLPDHHILNLSQKLPRLDNNYSQNLFSYSQNLFTYLTNVTTPYVSKAHAKQLANILDIDFYVTENTATGDVCTLSSTDTTYYLSSNGIWATHSYGIWHIYRDEEPILTIFNNHYLYKNTLCNTFEDLVTLVLADTLTPNDTVFFDWFYKPNQTLLQACQTAKTIAVLHSNYHAQTDGLLANDTNHLTNHQLFHLPFDAIAVTSPSEKKALEKHFPDKDFIVIPPKTNFSDRFTGSPKAFAPRHFVTVSSLTKNKNLEELIYAIGYYNSAYREIYNLDPIYLDIYGQGPEEYALREAISKTKMTEVITLKGHLDPSDTISHYNGYLSTSRSEYYAISLLEALSQGLPLVGLDVPVANQNYIPQTGYLVPVNNNYSFSYLDYAKAIDKLITNHETLQKQIKDFLNQPLYHPNATKNAYERLIHE
;
A
#
# COMPACT_ATOMS: atom_id res chain seq x y z
N MET A 1 4.90 2.86 24.00
CA MET A 1 5.17 1.79 23.01
C MET A 1 4.97 2.42 21.63
N THR A 2 6.05 2.61 20.91
CA THR A 2 6.04 3.28 19.61
C THR A 2 6.10 2.22 18.51
N SER A 3 5.43 2.42 17.40
CA SER A 3 5.61 1.55 16.24
C SER A 3 6.12 2.35 15.04
N LEU A 4 6.90 1.70 14.19
CA LEU A 4 7.61 2.34 13.09
C LEU A 4 7.49 1.54 11.79
N SER A 5 7.32 2.23 10.68
CA SER A 5 7.46 1.69 9.32
C SER A 5 8.41 2.55 8.50
N PHE A 6 8.97 1.99 7.43
CA PHE A 6 9.85 2.72 6.53
C PHE A 6 9.19 2.91 5.15
N THR A 7 9.40 4.07 4.55
CA THR A 7 9.06 4.33 3.15
C THR A 7 10.24 4.96 2.42
N TYR A 8 10.37 4.66 1.12
CA TYR A 8 11.38 5.21 0.23
C TYR A 8 10.77 6.07 -0.88
N THR A 9 9.46 6.31 -0.85
CA THR A 9 8.75 7.05 -1.90
C THR A 9 8.63 8.53 -1.55
N LEU A 10 8.91 9.38 -2.55
CA LEU A 10 8.75 10.85 -2.50
C LEU A 10 7.46 11.32 -3.19
N THR A 11 6.54 10.41 -3.51
CA THR A 11 5.39 10.76 -4.32
C THR A 11 4.24 11.31 -3.49
N ASN A 12 3.60 12.35 -4.03
CA ASN A 12 2.46 13.04 -3.41
C ASN A 12 1.15 12.23 -3.52
N THR A 13 1.18 11.01 -4.05
CA THR A 13 -0.02 10.19 -4.26
C THR A 13 0.21 8.78 -3.73
N ILE A 14 -0.84 8.20 -3.17
CA ILE A 14 -0.88 6.78 -2.82
C ILE A 14 -0.80 5.99 -4.12
N GLN A 15 0.30 5.27 -4.35
CA GLN A 15 0.56 4.59 -5.61
C GLN A 15 0.24 3.10 -5.60
N ASN A 16 0.16 2.47 -4.43
CA ASN A 16 0.02 1.03 -4.34
C ASN A 16 -0.59 0.57 -3.02
N GLY A 17 -0.86 -0.73 -2.91
CA GLY A 17 -1.44 -1.34 -1.72
C GLY A 17 -0.56 -1.28 -0.47
N ILE A 18 0.77 -1.14 -0.63
CA ILE A 18 1.71 -1.03 0.50
C ILE A 18 1.54 0.33 1.17
N ASP A 19 1.50 1.42 0.39
CA ASP A 19 1.27 2.77 0.91
C ASP A 19 -0.05 2.83 1.67
N THR A 20 -1.10 2.22 1.11
CA THR A 20 -2.42 2.11 1.77
C THR A 20 -2.30 1.39 3.11
N THR A 21 -1.58 0.27 3.16
CA THR A 21 -1.41 -0.52 4.39
C THR A 21 -0.66 0.27 5.47
N GLN A 22 0.39 1.01 5.11
CA GLN A 22 1.14 1.85 6.04
C GLN A 22 0.29 2.98 6.62
N ILE A 23 -0.50 3.67 5.78
CA ILE A 23 -1.41 4.74 6.22
C ILE A 23 -2.49 4.18 7.14
N GLU A 24 -3.06 3.03 6.83
CA GLU A 24 -4.07 2.41 7.68
C GLU A 24 -3.50 1.99 9.03
N ARG A 25 -2.28 1.45 9.05
CA ARG A 25 -1.57 1.14 10.30
C ARG A 25 -1.37 2.40 11.16
N HIS A 26 -0.96 3.52 10.55
CA HIS A 26 -0.83 4.80 11.24
C HIS A 26 -2.17 5.29 11.83
N LYS A 27 -3.29 5.05 11.15
CA LYS A 27 -4.63 5.41 11.68
C LYS A 27 -5.07 4.52 12.85
N TYR A 28 -4.64 3.26 12.89
CA TYR A 28 -5.01 2.32 13.95
C TYR A 28 -4.12 2.39 15.17
N LEU A 29 -2.86 2.75 14.98
CA LEU A 29 -1.86 2.83 16.03
C LEU A 29 -1.47 4.30 16.25
N PRO A 30 -1.97 4.96 17.32
CA PRO A 30 -1.77 6.41 17.53
C PRO A 30 -0.31 6.85 17.57
N ASP A 31 0.57 5.96 18.07
CA ASP A 31 2.01 6.21 18.18
C ASP A 31 2.81 5.57 17.03
N HIS A 32 2.17 5.32 15.89
CA HIS A 32 2.83 4.77 14.72
C HIS A 32 3.45 5.88 13.86
N HIS A 33 4.74 5.75 13.56
CA HIS A 33 5.48 6.65 12.71
C HIS A 33 5.83 5.98 11.38
N ILE A 34 5.67 6.71 10.26
CA ILE A 34 6.16 6.28 8.95
C ILE A 34 7.40 7.11 8.66
N LEU A 35 8.58 6.48 8.69
CA LEU A 35 9.86 7.15 8.45
C LEU A 35 10.21 7.11 6.96
N ASN A 36 10.29 8.28 6.34
CA ASN A 36 10.69 8.43 4.95
C ASN A 36 12.22 8.50 4.83
N LEU A 37 12.83 7.48 4.24
CA LEU A 37 14.27 7.33 4.07
C LEU A 37 14.80 7.89 2.74
N SER A 38 13.94 8.44 1.87
CA SER A 38 14.39 9.05 0.61
C SER A 38 15.01 10.43 0.79
N GLN A 39 14.78 11.08 1.92
CA GLN A 39 15.17 12.45 2.20
C GLN A 39 16.49 12.49 2.98
N LYS A 40 17.57 12.91 2.31
CA LYS A 40 18.93 12.92 2.85
C LYS A 40 19.34 14.25 3.51
N LEU A 41 18.55 15.30 3.31
CA LEU A 41 18.78 16.63 3.90
C LEU A 41 17.47 17.16 4.48
N PRO A 42 17.54 18.02 5.53
CA PRO A 42 16.37 18.69 6.04
C PRO A 42 15.68 19.50 4.94
N ARG A 43 14.44 19.21 4.64
CA ARG A 43 13.60 20.00 3.74
C ARG A 43 12.33 20.38 4.48
N LEU A 44 11.96 21.64 4.32
CA LEU A 44 10.63 22.13 4.63
C LEU A 44 9.89 22.24 3.31
N ASP A 45 9.24 21.18 2.86
CA ASP A 45 8.35 21.30 1.73
C ASP A 45 7.05 21.97 2.20
N ASN A 46 6.85 23.20 1.75
CA ASN A 46 5.71 24.07 2.10
C ASN A 46 4.35 23.54 1.58
N ASN A 47 4.32 22.39 0.92
CA ASN A 47 3.12 21.79 0.35
C ASN A 47 2.73 20.49 1.08
N TYR A 48 2.49 20.57 2.37
CA TYR A 48 1.74 19.52 3.08
C TYR A 48 0.26 19.54 2.68
N SER A 49 -0.05 19.18 1.44
CA SER A 49 -1.41 18.77 1.08
C SER A 49 -1.66 17.35 1.61
N GLN A 50 -2.92 16.95 1.79
CA GLN A 50 -3.39 15.68 2.41
C GLN A 50 -2.91 14.37 1.74
N ASN A 51 -1.64 14.26 1.44
CA ASN A 51 -0.96 13.22 0.71
C ASN A 51 -0.16 12.32 1.66
N LEU A 52 0.52 11.31 1.14
CA LEU A 52 1.39 10.38 1.89
C LEU A 52 2.36 11.12 2.83
N PHE A 53 2.80 12.33 2.47
CA PHE A 53 3.64 13.21 3.29
C PHE A 53 2.98 13.66 4.61
N SER A 54 1.66 13.76 4.68
CA SER A 54 0.98 14.13 5.93
C SER A 54 1.07 13.04 6.99
N TYR A 55 1.38 11.80 6.59
CA TYR A 55 1.51 10.64 7.46
C TYR A 55 2.96 10.19 7.68
N SER A 56 3.93 10.70 6.90
CA SER A 56 5.33 10.32 7.01
C SER A 56 6.18 11.44 7.60
N GLN A 57 7.16 11.05 8.39
CA GLN A 57 8.20 11.94 8.92
C GLN A 57 9.52 11.66 8.21
N ASN A 58 10.33 12.70 7.94
CA ASN A 58 11.70 12.48 7.58
C ASN A 58 12.56 12.18 8.84
N LEU A 59 13.76 11.66 8.64
CA LEU A 59 14.68 11.32 9.73
C LEU A 59 14.92 12.51 10.68
N PHE A 60 14.98 13.72 10.15
CA PHE A 60 15.32 14.92 10.94
C PHE A 60 14.17 15.35 11.84
N THR A 61 12.94 15.34 11.35
CA THR A 61 11.74 15.60 12.18
C THR A 61 11.50 14.49 13.20
N TYR A 62 11.80 13.24 12.85
CA TYR A 62 11.76 12.10 13.80
C TYR A 62 12.78 12.29 14.93
N LEU A 63 14.03 12.65 14.61
CA LEU A 63 15.09 12.90 15.60
C LEU A 63 14.76 14.05 16.55
N THR A 64 14.14 15.11 16.05
CA THR A 64 13.85 16.32 16.81
C THR A 64 12.49 16.30 17.47
N ASN A 65 11.65 15.31 17.16
CA ASN A 65 10.25 15.21 17.61
C ASN A 65 9.40 16.44 17.21
N VAL A 66 9.76 17.08 16.09
CA VAL A 66 9.06 18.27 15.57
C VAL A 66 7.78 17.84 14.85
N THR A 67 6.64 18.19 15.41
CA THR A 67 5.30 17.90 14.83
C THR A 67 4.76 19.05 13.97
N THR A 68 5.16 20.29 14.31
CA THR A 68 4.72 21.51 13.60
C THR A 68 5.94 22.35 13.23
N PRO A 69 6.47 22.23 11.99
CA PRO A 69 7.67 22.92 11.55
C PRO A 69 7.39 24.38 11.11
N TYR A 70 6.58 25.10 11.88
CA TYR A 70 6.26 26.51 11.65
C TYR A 70 5.75 27.17 12.93
N VAL A 71 5.80 28.48 12.96
CA VAL A 71 5.32 29.33 14.06
C VAL A 71 4.50 30.51 13.51
N SER A 72 3.69 31.13 14.36
CA SER A 72 3.02 32.39 14.00
C SER A 72 4.03 33.51 13.71
N LYS A 73 3.64 34.48 12.87
CA LYS A 73 4.48 35.66 12.58
C LYS A 73 4.91 36.41 13.84
N ALA A 74 4.04 36.49 14.85
CA ALA A 74 4.35 37.13 16.12
C ALA A 74 5.46 36.39 16.86
N HIS A 75 5.41 35.09 16.92
CA HIS A 75 6.45 34.25 17.56
C HIS A 75 7.78 34.29 16.78
N ALA A 76 7.72 34.20 15.45
CA ALA A 76 8.91 34.37 14.62
C ALA A 76 9.63 35.70 14.87
N LYS A 77 8.86 36.80 14.99
CA LYS A 77 9.41 38.12 15.32
C LYS A 77 10.05 38.19 16.71
N GLN A 78 9.46 37.49 17.70
CA GLN A 78 10.06 37.38 19.03
C GLN A 78 11.39 36.62 18.99
N LEU A 79 11.45 35.49 18.27
CA LEU A 79 12.67 34.71 18.10
C LEU A 79 13.74 35.52 17.40
N ALA A 80 13.43 36.28 16.33
CA ALA A 80 14.37 37.13 15.65
C ALA A 80 14.96 38.23 16.55
N ASN A 81 14.12 38.83 17.39
CA ASN A 81 14.56 39.82 18.37
C ASN A 81 15.50 39.21 19.45
N ILE A 82 15.23 37.96 19.87
CA ILE A 82 16.09 37.24 20.84
C ILE A 82 17.43 36.92 20.20
N LEU A 83 17.44 36.56 18.91
CA LEU A 83 18.68 36.25 18.18
C LEU A 83 19.46 37.47 17.73
N ASP A 84 18.89 38.69 17.87
CA ASP A 84 19.46 39.95 17.40
C ASP A 84 19.84 39.91 15.91
N ILE A 85 18.93 39.45 15.07
CA ILE A 85 19.12 39.30 13.63
C ILE A 85 18.15 40.13 12.81
N ASP A 86 18.67 40.79 11.76
CA ASP A 86 17.84 41.24 10.63
C ASP A 86 17.54 40.03 9.76
N PHE A 87 16.27 39.80 9.45
CA PHE A 87 15.81 38.53 8.89
C PHE A 87 14.85 38.65 7.71
N TYR A 88 14.93 37.68 6.83
CA TYR A 88 13.90 37.34 5.84
C TYR A 88 13.10 36.14 6.31
N VAL A 89 11.80 36.12 6.03
CA VAL A 89 10.90 35.01 6.39
C VAL A 89 10.51 34.19 5.18
N THR A 90 10.43 32.87 5.36
CA THR A 90 9.70 32.00 4.44
C THR A 90 8.40 31.57 5.11
N GLU A 91 7.27 31.89 4.48
CA GLU A 91 5.93 31.63 5.01
C GLU A 91 5.33 30.39 4.33
N ASN A 92 4.50 29.68 5.08
CA ASN A 92 3.58 28.71 4.52
C ASN A 92 2.52 29.46 3.71
N THR A 93 2.40 29.17 2.42
CA THR A 93 1.47 29.86 1.51
C THR A 93 -0.01 29.64 1.85
N ALA A 94 -0.35 28.57 2.58
CA ALA A 94 -1.73 28.26 2.95
C ALA A 94 -2.18 28.94 4.25
N THR A 95 -1.29 29.03 5.26
CA THR A 95 -1.64 29.53 6.60
C THR A 95 -1.02 30.90 6.92
N GLY A 96 0.01 31.30 6.18
CA GLY A 96 0.81 32.50 6.46
C GLY A 96 1.72 32.37 7.68
N ASP A 97 1.89 31.17 8.21
CA ASP A 97 2.82 30.89 9.31
C ASP A 97 4.27 30.85 8.81
N VAL A 98 5.21 31.16 9.69
CA VAL A 98 6.64 31.29 9.35
C VAL A 98 7.34 29.97 9.58
N CYS A 99 8.03 29.46 8.55
CA CYS A 99 8.82 28.22 8.60
C CYS A 99 10.28 28.50 8.90
N THR A 100 10.85 29.59 8.37
CA THR A 100 12.28 29.92 8.55
C THR A 100 12.48 31.40 8.80
N LEU A 101 13.54 31.73 9.53
CA LEU A 101 14.18 33.04 9.57
C LEU A 101 15.54 32.92 8.89
N SER A 102 15.90 33.88 8.03
CA SER A 102 17.20 33.91 7.36
C SER A 102 17.92 35.21 7.62
N SER A 103 19.12 35.14 8.13
CA SER A 103 20.08 36.25 8.16
C SER A 103 20.97 36.19 6.91
N THR A 104 22.00 37.04 6.85
CA THR A 104 23.00 37.07 5.76
C THR A 104 23.68 35.71 5.53
N ASP A 105 24.00 35.01 6.59
CA ASP A 105 24.84 33.82 6.56
C ASP A 105 24.16 32.54 7.10
N THR A 106 23.04 32.68 7.81
CA THR A 106 22.39 31.55 8.49
C THR A 106 20.90 31.55 8.29
N THR A 107 20.37 30.38 7.97
CA THR A 107 18.93 30.10 7.97
C THR A 107 18.55 29.28 9.20
N TYR A 108 17.58 29.75 9.95
CA TYR A 108 17.05 29.13 11.17
C TYR A 108 15.70 28.50 10.83
N TYR A 109 15.52 27.23 11.14
CA TYR A 109 14.31 26.46 10.91
C TYR A 109 13.51 26.37 12.20
N LEU A 110 12.24 26.79 12.14
CA LEU A 110 11.41 27.03 13.30
C LEU A 110 10.40 25.90 13.54
N SER A 111 10.07 25.70 14.80
CA SER A 111 8.95 24.86 15.23
C SER A 111 8.25 25.49 16.43
N SER A 112 7.13 24.94 16.85
CA SER A 112 6.44 25.36 18.09
C SER A 112 7.32 25.30 19.33
N ASN A 113 8.38 24.48 19.30
CA ASN A 113 9.32 24.28 20.40
C ASN A 113 10.60 25.11 20.29
N GLY A 114 10.71 26.00 19.28
CA GLY A 114 11.89 26.81 19.02
C GLY A 114 12.60 26.49 17.71
N ILE A 115 13.92 26.66 17.68
CA ILE A 115 14.75 26.36 16.52
C ILE A 115 15.11 24.87 16.54
N TRP A 116 14.73 24.14 15.48
CA TRP A 116 15.07 22.72 15.37
C TRP A 116 16.23 22.44 14.42
N ALA A 117 16.56 23.40 13.52
CA ALA A 117 17.74 23.29 12.65
C ALA A 117 18.28 24.65 12.28
N THR A 118 19.59 24.70 12.00
CA THR A 118 20.23 25.83 11.35
C THR A 118 21.06 25.38 10.15
N HIS A 119 21.17 26.23 9.15
CA HIS A 119 21.98 26.00 7.96
C HIS A 119 22.84 27.25 7.67
N SER A 120 24.16 27.09 7.68
CA SER A 120 25.11 28.15 7.31
C SER A 120 26.34 27.57 6.62
N TYR A 121 26.80 28.23 5.55
CA TYR A 121 28.00 27.81 4.79
C TYR A 121 28.06 26.34 4.38
N GLY A 122 26.90 25.76 4.05
CA GLY A 122 26.76 24.34 3.67
C GLY A 122 26.76 23.35 4.84
N ILE A 123 26.77 23.86 6.08
CA ILE A 123 26.72 23.05 7.29
C ILE A 123 25.31 23.13 7.90
N TRP A 124 24.74 21.97 8.21
CA TRP A 124 23.49 21.85 8.95
C TRP A 124 23.77 21.45 10.38
N HIS A 125 23.11 22.12 11.34
CA HIS A 125 23.01 21.65 12.72
C HIS A 125 21.56 21.38 13.05
N ILE A 126 21.29 20.20 13.59
CA ILE A 126 19.97 19.73 13.99
C ILE A 126 19.94 19.64 15.50
N TYR A 127 18.90 20.20 16.11
CA TYR A 127 18.79 20.37 17.55
C TYR A 127 17.63 19.54 18.13
N ARG A 128 17.82 19.01 19.33
CA ARG A 128 16.78 18.51 20.20
C ARG A 128 16.97 19.15 21.57
N ASP A 129 15.91 19.77 22.09
CA ASP A 129 15.95 20.45 23.38
C ASP A 129 17.13 21.47 23.51
N GLU A 130 17.33 22.26 22.45
CA GLU A 130 18.37 23.25 22.26
C GLU A 130 19.80 22.69 22.13
N GLU A 131 19.99 21.38 22.24
CA GLU A 131 21.30 20.73 22.08
C GLU A 131 21.50 20.21 20.64
N PRO A 132 22.69 20.44 20.04
CA PRO A 132 23.01 19.95 18.70
C PRO A 132 23.22 18.42 18.74
N ILE A 133 22.30 17.67 18.13
CA ILE A 133 22.35 16.20 18.09
C ILE A 133 22.95 15.66 16.80
N LEU A 134 22.89 16.45 15.70
CA LEU A 134 23.39 16.03 14.41
C LEU A 134 23.97 17.23 13.66
N THR A 135 25.16 17.07 13.12
CA THR A 135 25.77 18.01 12.17
C THR A 135 25.98 17.35 10.82
N ILE A 136 25.59 18.01 9.72
CA ILE A 136 25.74 17.51 8.35
C ILE A 136 26.66 18.46 7.59
N PHE A 137 27.70 17.92 6.98
CA PHE A 137 28.64 18.68 6.14
C PHE A 137 29.21 17.80 5.02
N ASN A 138 29.24 18.30 3.80
CA ASN A 138 29.77 17.58 2.64
C ASN A 138 29.30 16.13 2.51
N ASN A 139 28.00 15.88 2.73
CA ASN A 139 27.39 14.53 2.76
C ASN A 139 27.94 13.58 3.85
N HIS A 140 28.62 14.09 4.85
CA HIS A 140 28.97 13.37 6.06
C HIS A 140 28.06 13.80 7.20
N TYR A 141 27.84 12.90 8.16
CA TYR A 141 26.89 13.08 9.24
C TYR A 141 27.61 12.83 10.57
N LEU A 142 27.64 13.82 11.44
CA LEU A 142 28.19 13.67 12.80
C LEU A 142 27.00 13.60 13.77
N TYR A 143 26.65 12.38 14.19
CA TYR A 143 25.56 12.14 15.12
C TYR A 143 26.12 11.86 16.52
N LYS A 144 25.79 12.69 17.50
CA LYS A 144 26.29 12.61 18.89
C LYS A 144 27.79 12.47 18.87
N ASN A 145 28.70 12.59 18.47
CA ASN A 145 30.12 12.33 18.39
C ASN A 145 30.56 11.15 17.51
N THR A 146 29.66 10.54 16.77
CA THR A 146 29.99 9.46 15.83
C THR A 146 29.87 9.94 14.40
N LEU A 147 30.94 9.83 13.63
CA LEU A 147 30.97 10.20 12.21
C LEU A 147 30.38 9.05 11.37
N CYS A 148 29.33 9.35 10.62
CA CYS A 148 28.73 8.47 9.63
C CYS A 148 29.10 8.97 8.23
N ASN A 149 29.62 8.09 7.39
CA ASN A 149 30.06 8.45 6.04
C ASN A 149 28.91 8.44 5.04
N THR A 150 27.85 7.70 5.32
CA THR A 150 26.67 7.60 4.48
C THR A 150 25.41 7.94 5.27
N PHE A 151 24.32 8.24 4.53
CA PHE A 151 23.01 8.44 5.15
C PHE A 151 22.47 7.13 5.76
N GLU A 152 22.78 6.02 5.16
CA GLU A 152 22.41 4.68 5.64
C GLU A 152 23.09 4.36 6.98
N ASP A 153 24.38 4.75 7.17
CA ASP A 153 25.07 4.62 8.45
C ASP A 153 24.40 5.48 9.53
N LEU A 154 24.01 6.72 9.17
CA LEU A 154 23.27 7.61 10.08
C LEU A 154 21.94 6.99 10.50
N VAL A 155 21.12 6.51 9.56
CA VAL A 155 19.83 5.88 9.85
C VAL A 155 20.02 4.69 10.78
N THR A 156 20.99 3.84 10.48
CA THR A 156 21.32 2.65 11.29
C THR A 156 21.67 3.04 12.72
N LEU A 157 22.53 4.04 12.90
CA LEU A 157 22.96 4.49 14.21
C LEU A 157 21.83 5.15 15.00
N VAL A 158 21.00 5.97 14.33
CA VAL A 158 19.85 6.61 14.96
C VAL A 158 18.83 5.57 15.46
N LEU A 159 18.51 4.58 14.64
CA LEU A 159 17.57 3.53 15.03
C LEU A 159 18.10 2.69 16.19
N ALA A 160 19.38 2.30 16.14
CA ALA A 160 20.01 1.57 17.24
C ALA A 160 20.04 2.35 18.56
N ASP A 161 20.12 3.69 18.48
CA ASP A 161 20.17 4.57 19.65
C ASP A 161 18.77 4.95 20.20
N THR A 162 17.75 4.93 19.37
CA THR A 162 16.40 5.41 19.74
C THR A 162 15.40 4.32 20.02
N LEU A 163 15.55 3.14 19.43
CA LEU A 163 14.62 2.03 19.62
C LEU A 163 14.83 1.31 20.93
N THR A 164 13.75 0.90 21.56
CA THR A 164 13.69 0.17 22.81
C THR A 164 13.02 -1.20 22.65
N PRO A 165 13.18 -2.14 23.62
CA PRO A 165 12.48 -3.43 23.58
C PRO A 165 10.95 -3.34 23.53
N ASN A 166 10.39 -2.18 23.89
CA ASN A 166 8.95 -1.96 23.87
C ASN A 166 8.43 -1.46 22.51
N ASP A 167 9.32 -1.20 21.55
CA ASP A 167 8.94 -0.68 20.25
C ASP A 167 8.74 -1.82 19.22
N THR A 168 7.91 -1.55 18.21
CA THR A 168 7.66 -2.50 17.12
C THR A 168 7.99 -1.86 15.78
N VAL A 169 8.80 -2.54 14.97
CA VAL A 169 9.20 -2.07 13.65
C VAL A 169 8.64 -2.96 12.57
N PHE A 170 7.88 -2.37 11.65
CA PHE A 170 7.27 -3.04 10.51
C PHE A 170 8.09 -2.83 9.26
N PHE A 171 8.43 -3.91 8.58
CA PHE A 171 9.14 -3.94 7.30
C PHE A 171 8.17 -4.32 6.19
N ASP A 172 7.73 -3.34 5.42
CA ASP A 172 6.81 -3.53 4.30
C ASP A 172 7.53 -3.71 2.95
N TRP A 173 8.79 -3.24 2.85
CA TRP A 173 9.61 -3.32 1.66
C TRP A 173 10.88 -4.10 1.92
N PHE A 174 11.21 -5.05 1.04
CA PHE A 174 12.35 -5.95 1.20
C PHE A 174 13.44 -5.66 0.17
N TYR A 175 14.13 -4.52 0.34
CA TYR A 175 15.34 -4.19 -0.39
C TYR A 175 16.59 -4.68 0.36
N LYS A 176 17.70 -4.92 -0.38
CA LYS A 176 18.98 -5.29 0.25
C LYS A 176 19.42 -4.37 1.39
N PRO A 177 19.23 -3.02 1.31
CA PRO A 177 19.50 -2.13 2.44
C PRO A 177 18.72 -2.44 3.71
N ASN A 178 17.58 -3.13 3.61
CA ASN A 178 16.77 -3.49 4.77
C ASN A 178 17.46 -4.48 5.71
N GLN A 179 18.46 -5.23 5.26
CA GLN A 179 19.23 -6.14 6.14
C GLN A 179 20.03 -5.35 7.19
N THR A 180 20.66 -4.24 6.78
CA THR A 180 21.38 -3.34 7.70
C THR A 180 20.41 -2.65 8.66
N LEU A 181 19.26 -2.18 8.15
CA LEU A 181 18.21 -1.60 8.97
C LEU A 181 17.62 -2.62 9.96
N LEU A 182 17.41 -3.86 9.52
CA LEU A 182 16.93 -4.94 10.41
C LEU A 182 17.91 -5.18 11.55
N GLN A 183 19.21 -5.21 11.28
CA GLN A 183 20.23 -5.34 12.33
C GLN A 183 20.17 -4.18 13.33
N ALA A 184 19.97 -2.95 12.85
CA ALA A 184 19.82 -1.78 13.72
C ALA A 184 18.54 -1.82 14.59
N CYS A 185 17.52 -2.53 14.15
CA CYS A 185 16.22 -2.64 14.83
C CYS A 185 16.12 -3.84 15.79
N GLN A 186 17.17 -4.63 15.99
CA GLN A 186 17.14 -5.86 16.81
C GLN A 186 16.83 -5.62 18.30
N THR A 187 16.87 -4.40 18.78
CA THR A 187 16.43 -4.05 20.14
C THR A 187 14.90 -4.04 20.24
N ALA A 188 14.21 -3.71 19.15
CA ALA A 188 12.75 -3.66 19.05
C ALA A 188 12.19 -4.96 18.48
N LYS A 189 10.88 -5.20 18.65
CA LYS A 189 10.17 -6.29 17.97
C LYS A 189 10.11 -6.00 16.47
N THR A 190 10.59 -6.92 15.64
CA THR A 190 10.69 -6.72 14.18
C THR A 190 9.69 -7.62 13.44
N ILE A 191 8.89 -7.01 12.58
CA ILE A 191 7.81 -7.70 11.86
C ILE A 191 7.96 -7.47 10.36
N ALA A 192 8.13 -8.55 9.61
CA ALA A 192 8.04 -8.52 8.16
C ALA A 192 6.58 -8.56 7.72
N VAL A 193 6.15 -7.66 6.82
CA VAL A 193 4.79 -7.67 6.27
C VAL A 193 4.83 -8.11 4.82
N LEU A 194 4.25 -9.26 4.52
CA LEU A 194 4.20 -9.77 3.14
C LEU A 194 3.15 -9.00 2.32
N HIS A 195 3.57 -8.53 1.15
CA HIS A 195 2.73 -7.84 0.18
C HIS A 195 2.62 -8.59 -1.15
N SER A 196 3.23 -9.76 -1.25
CA SER A 196 3.19 -10.61 -2.43
C SER A 196 3.17 -12.09 -2.05
N ASN A 197 2.57 -12.91 -2.90
CA ASN A 197 2.52 -14.34 -2.73
C ASN A 197 3.94 -14.94 -2.72
N TYR A 198 4.20 -15.90 -1.83
CA TYR A 198 5.44 -16.66 -1.76
C TYR A 198 5.85 -17.26 -3.12
N HIS A 199 4.91 -17.78 -3.90
CA HIS A 199 5.17 -18.38 -5.20
C HIS A 199 5.36 -17.34 -6.34
N ALA A 200 4.85 -16.13 -6.23
CA ALA A 200 4.92 -15.14 -7.30
C ALA A 200 6.35 -14.66 -7.61
N GLN A 201 7.27 -14.80 -6.68
CA GLN A 201 8.67 -14.38 -6.86
C GLN A 201 9.55 -15.51 -7.46
N THR A 202 9.12 -16.76 -7.38
CA THR A 202 9.83 -17.89 -8.01
C THR A 202 9.59 -17.95 -9.52
N ASP A 203 8.50 -17.33 -10.00
CA ASP A 203 8.06 -17.40 -11.40
C ASP A 203 8.63 -16.29 -12.31
N GLY A 204 9.62 -15.52 -11.83
CA GLY A 204 10.35 -14.55 -12.66
C GLY A 204 9.59 -13.25 -12.97
N LEU A 205 8.39 -13.04 -12.44
CA LEU A 205 7.58 -11.82 -12.67
C LEU A 205 8.20 -10.55 -12.07
N LEU A 206 9.10 -10.68 -11.09
CA LEU A 206 9.88 -9.61 -10.47
C LEU A 206 11.41 -9.80 -10.64
N ALA A 207 11.84 -10.73 -11.50
CA ALA A 207 13.22 -11.15 -11.63
C ALA A 207 14.21 -10.10 -12.16
N ASN A 208 13.73 -8.94 -12.60
CA ASN A 208 14.58 -7.88 -13.17
C ASN A 208 15.07 -6.83 -12.15
N ASP A 209 14.60 -6.89 -10.89
CA ASP A 209 15.10 -5.98 -9.86
C ASP A 209 16.03 -6.75 -8.91
N THR A 210 17.32 -6.66 -9.17
CA THR A 210 18.39 -7.31 -8.38
C THR A 210 18.51 -6.79 -6.95
N ASN A 211 17.76 -5.74 -6.59
CA ASN A 211 17.77 -5.13 -5.28
C ASN A 211 16.68 -5.68 -4.35
N HIS A 212 15.65 -6.34 -4.89
CA HIS A 212 14.62 -6.99 -4.06
C HIS A 212 15.11 -8.34 -3.50
N LEU A 213 14.84 -8.58 -2.22
CA LEU A 213 14.96 -9.90 -1.63
C LEU A 213 13.80 -10.78 -2.13
N THR A 214 14.10 -12.00 -2.52
CA THR A 214 13.05 -13.00 -2.75
C THR A 214 12.36 -13.35 -1.43
N ASN A 215 11.09 -13.79 -1.46
CA ASN A 215 10.41 -14.27 -0.25
C ASN A 215 11.22 -15.37 0.45
N HIS A 216 11.91 -16.25 -0.32
CA HIS A 216 12.77 -17.28 0.26
C HIS A 216 13.93 -16.67 1.08
N GLN A 217 14.59 -15.62 0.59
CA GLN A 217 15.64 -14.92 1.33
C GLN A 217 15.09 -14.23 2.58
N LEU A 218 13.88 -13.66 2.50
CA LEU A 218 13.20 -13.03 3.61
C LEU A 218 13.00 -14.00 4.78
N PHE A 219 12.56 -15.23 4.51
CA PHE A 219 12.29 -16.20 5.57
C PHE A 219 13.55 -16.68 6.30
N HIS A 220 14.74 -16.41 5.76
CA HIS A 220 16.02 -16.64 6.44
C HIS A 220 16.51 -15.46 7.28
N LEU A 221 15.87 -14.28 7.17
CA LEU A 221 16.21 -13.14 8.01
C LEU A 221 15.67 -13.31 9.44
N PRO A 222 16.33 -12.69 10.45
CA PRO A 222 15.97 -12.83 11.85
C PRO A 222 14.83 -11.87 12.26
N PHE A 223 13.70 -11.93 11.56
CA PHE A 223 12.48 -11.27 12.03
C PHE A 223 11.86 -12.05 13.18
N ASP A 224 11.32 -11.32 14.15
CA ASP A 224 10.58 -11.92 15.28
C ASP A 224 9.26 -12.52 14.80
N ALA A 225 8.61 -11.91 13.82
CA ALA A 225 7.40 -12.44 13.21
C ALA A 225 7.24 -12.03 11.75
N ILE A 226 6.39 -12.76 11.03
CA ILE A 226 6.04 -12.49 9.64
C ILE A 226 4.53 -12.36 9.52
N ALA A 227 4.05 -11.19 9.12
CA ALA A 227 2.64 -10.91 8.92
C ALA A 227 2.16 -11.41 7.56
N VAL A 228 1.10 -12.21 7.57
CA VAL A 228 0.42 -12.79 6.41
C VAL A 228 -1.05 -12.39 6.42
N THR A 229 -1.75 -12.56 5.28
CA THR A 229 -3.12 -12.04 5.13
C THR A 229 -4.23 -12.96 5.57
N SER A 230 -3.95 -14.28 5.68
CA SER A 230 -4.99 -15.26 5.95
C SER A 230 -4.49 -16.46 6.77
N PRO A 231 -5.40 -17.13 7.50
CA PRO A 231 -5.07 -18.36 8.23
C PRO A 231 -4.64 -19.50 7.32
N SER A 232 -5.17 -19.57 6.09
CA SER A 232 -4.79 -20.59 5.11
C SER A 232 -3.34 -20.42 4.66
N GLU A 233 -2.90 -19.20 4.42
CA GLU A 233 -1.53 -18.87 4.07
C GLU A 233 -0.58 -19.16 5.25
N LYS A 234 -0.92 -18.71 6.46
CA LYS A 234 -0.20 -19.04 7.69
C LYS A 234 0.06 -20.55 7.75
N LYS A 235 -1.00 -21.36 7.67
CA LYS A 235 -0.90 -22.83 7.72
C LYS A 235 -0.04 -23.44 6.61
N ALA A 236 -0.07 -22.84 5.42
CA ALA A 236 0.76 -23.29 4.30
C ALA A 236 2.24 -22.98 4.54
N LEU A 237 2.56 -21.78 5.01
CA LEU A 237 3.92 -21.33 5.27
C LEU A 237 4.55 -22.02 6.49
N GLU A 238 3.80 -22.28 7.56
CA GLU A 238 4.27 -23.03 8.74
C GLU A 238 4.77 -24.43 8.40
N LYS A 239 4.25 -25.07 7.34
CA LYS A 239 4.75 -26.36 6.86
C LYS A 239 6.12 -26.27 6.21
N HIS A 240 6.44 -25.15 5.58
CA HIS A 240 7.70 -24.93 4.88
C HIS A 240 8.75 -24.27 5.77
N PHE A 241 8.31 -23.50 6.76
CA PHE A 241 9.16 -22.71 7.67
C PHE A 241 8.67 -22.87 9.11
N PRO A 242 8.80 -24.07 9.71
CA PRO A 242 8.25 -24.37 11.04
C PRO A 242 8.90 -23.57 12.19
N ASP A 243 10.10 -23.04 11.96
CA ASP A 243 10.83 -22.24 12.95
C ASP A 243 10.49 -20.75 12.91
N LYS A 244 9.53 -20.34 12.06
CA LYS A 244 9.10 -18.93 11.93
C LYS A 244 7.74 -18.71 12.56
N ASP A 245 7.60 -17.58 13.22
CA ASP A 245 6.29 -17.13 13.73
C ASP A 245 5.54 -16.39 12.65
N PHE A 246 4.34 -16.87 12.31
CA PHE A 246 3.45 -16.24 11.34
C PHE A 246 2.22 -15.66 12.04
N ILE A 247 1.96 -14.38 11.79
CA ILE A 247 0.84 -13.64 12.37
C ILE A 247 -0.15 -13.30 11.28
N VAL A 248 -1.44 -13.53 11.51
CA VAL A 248 -2.48 -13.14 10.54
C VAL A 248 -2.91 -11.71 10.79
N ILE A 249 -2.64 -10.84 9.82
CA ILE A 249 -3.17 -9.48 9.75
C ILE A 249 -4.06 -9.42 8.51
N PRO A 250 -5.38 -9.52 8.66
CA PRO A 250 -6.29 -9.52 7.51
C PRO A 250 -6.24 -8.16 6.79
N PRO A 251 -6.48 -8.13 5.47
CA PRO A 251 -6.57 -6.88 4.74
C PRO A 251 -7.73 -6.04 5.28
N LYS A 252 -7.57 -4.72 5.28
CA LYS A 252 -8.65 -3.82 5.67
C LYS A 252 -9.83 -3.97 4.74
N THR A 253 -10.99 -4.08 5.32
CA THR A 253 -12.27 -4.15 4.62
C THR A 253 -13.12 -2.94 5.03
N ASN A 254 -13.29 -1.98 4.13
CA ASN A 254 -14.21 -0.85 4.32
C ASN A 254 -15.64 -1.27 3.96
N PHE A 255 -16.19 -2.25 4.64
CA PHE A 255 -17.53 -2.77 4.35
C PHE A 255 -18.66 -1.98 5.01
N SER A 256 -18.35 -0.92 5.77
CA SER A 256 -19.37 -0.11 6.39
C SER A 256 -20.24 0.55 5.32
N ASP A 257 -21.52 0.24 5.34
CA ASP A 257 -22.63 1.01 4.81
C ASP A 257 -22.95 0.94 3.30
N ARG A 258 -22.12 0.30 2.45
CA ARG A 258 -22.39 0.26 1.00
C ARG A 258 -23.24 -0.92 0.54
N PHE A 259 -23.13 -2.08 1.20
CA PHE A 259 -23.94 -3.27 0.88
C PHE A 259 -25.12 -3.40 1.82
N THR A 260 -26.27 -2.85 1.43
CA THR A 260 -27.53 -2.94 2.20
C THR A 260 -28.24 -4.28 2.03
N GLY A 261 -27.71 -5.19 1.20
CA GLY A 261 -28.33 -6.50 0.93
C GLY A 261 -29.61 -6.46 0.12
N SER A 262 -30.01 -5.28 -0.39
CA SER A 262 -31.16 -5.15 -1.27
C SER A 262 -30.72 -5.35 -2.72
N PRO A 263 -31.34 -6.30 -3.47
CA PRO A 263 -31.07 -6.47 -4.89
C PRO A 263 -31.44 -5.17 -5.62
N LYS A 264 -30.44 -4.51 -6.23
CA LYS A 264 -30.74 -3.43 -7.17
C LYS A 264 -31.13 -4.05 -8.51
N ALA A 265 -32.03 -3.39 -9.25
CA ALA A 265 -32.32 -3.77 -10.63
C ALA A 265 -31.04 -3.53 -11.45
N PHE A 266 -30.41 -4.60 -11.89
CA PHE A 266 -29.19 -4.56 -12.68
C PHE A 266 -29.50 -4.33 -14.16
N ALA A 267 -28.62 -3.63 -14.87
CA ALA A 267 -28.52 -3.82 -16.30
C ALA A 267 -28.13 -5.29 -16.54
N PRO A 268 -28.95 -6.07 -17.25
CA PRO A 268 -28.72 -7.49 -17.37
C PRO A 268 -27.35 -7.74 -18.06
N ARG A 269 -26.53 -8.62 -17.44
CA ARG A 269 -25.29 -9.16 -17.99
C ARG A 269 -24.15 -8.13 -18.18
N HIS A 270 -24.05 -7.12 -17.33
CA HIS A 270 -22.98 -6.13 -17.35
C HIS A 270 -21.99 -6.39 -16.21
N PHE A 271 -20.73 -6.60 -16.55
CA PHE A 271 -19.65 -6.96 -15.65
C PHE A 271 -18.62 -5.84 -15.54
N VAL A 272 -17.81 -5.89 -14.50
CA VAL A 272 -16.77 -4.91 -14.24
C VAL A 272 -15.46 -5.59 -13.84
N THR A 273 -14.34 -4.97 -14.17
CA THR A 273 -13.04 -5.17 -13.55
C THR A 273 -12.39 -3.83 -13.21
N VAL A 274 -11.72 -3.74 -12.06
CA VAL A 274 -11.03 -2.54 -11.58
C VAL A 274 -9.61 -2.95 -11.22
N SER A 275 -8.63 -2.52 -12.02
CA SER A 275 -7.23 -2.88 -11.78
C SER A 275 -6.25 -1.98 -12.53
N SER A 276 -4.98 -1.96 -12.12
CA SER A 276 -3.92 -1.40 -12.96
C SER A 276 -3.82 -2.16 -14.29
N LEU A 277 -3.62 -1.43 -15.41
CA LEU A 277 -3.50 -2.03 -16.75
C LEU A 277 -2.06 -2.52 -16.96
N THR A 278 -1.73 -3.65 -16.32
CA THR A 278 -0.40 -4.27 -16.36
C THR A 278 -0.49 -5.72 -16.85
N LYS A 279 0.62 -6.28 -17.31
CA LYS A 279 0.70 -7.68 -17.79
C LYS A 279 0.26 -8.70 -16.77
N ASN A 280 0.55 -8.46 -15.47
CA ASN A 280 0.15 -9.37 -14.41
C ASN A 280 -1.38 -9.49 -14.26
N LYS A 281 -2.13 -8.43 -14.58
CA LYS A 281 -3.60 -8.43 -14.52
C LYS A 281 -4.24 -9.20 -15.68
N ASN A 282 -3.46 -9.51 -16.73
CA ASN A 282 -3.82 -10.43 -17.82
C ASN A 282 -5.14 -10.06 -18.51
N LEU A 283 -5.41 -8.75 -18.62
CA LEU A 283 -6.69 -8.23 -19.13
C LEU A 283 -6.91 -8.51 -20.64
N GLU A 284 -5.84 -8.71 -21.39
CA GLU A 284 -5.94 -9.13 -22.80
C GLU A 284 -6.66 -10.49 -22.90
N GLU A 285 -6.30 -11.45 -22.05
CA GLU A 285 -6.97 -12.75 -22.00
C GLU A 285 -8.42 -12.65 -21.51
N LEU A 286 -8.74 -11.67 -20.66
CA LEU A 286 -10.13 -11.38 -20.30
C LEU A 286 -10.93 -10.90 -21.53
N ILE A 287 -10.37 -10.01 -22.33
CA ILE A 287 -10.98 -9.53 -23.59
C ILE A 287 -11.26 -10.71 -24.55
N TYR A 288 -10.31 -11.62 -24.70
CA TYR A 288 -10.51 -12.81 -25.54
C TYR A 288 -11.57 -13.75 -24.97
N ALA A 289 -11.63 -13.94 -23.66
CA ALA A 289 -12.66 -14.74 -22.99
C ALA A 289 -14.07 -14.15 -23.18
N ILE A 290 -14.23 -12.82 -23.05
CA ILE A 290 -15.48 -12.12 -23.34
C ILE A 290 -15.83 -12.20 -24.83
N GLY A 291 -14.85 -12.09 -25.73
CA GLY A 291 -15.00 -12.30 -27.15
C GLY A 291 -15.51 -13.70 -27.47
N TYR A 292 -14.95 -14.73 -26.84
CA TYR A 292 -15.42 -16.12 -26.99
C TYR A 292 -16.85 -16.30 -26.49
N TYR A 293 -17.19 -15.71 -25.32
CA TYR A 293 -18.56 -15.75 -24.80
C TYR A 293 -19.55 -15.16 -25.81
N ASN A 294 -19.26 -13.95 -26.28
CA ASN A 294 -20.18 -13.19 -27.16
C ASN A 294 -20.25 -13.69 -28.62
N SER A 295 -19.27 -14.46 -29.09
CA SER A 295 -19.30 -15.02 -30.45
C SER A 295 -19.76 -16.47 -30.46
N ALA A 296 -19.06 -17.37 -29.79
CA ALA A 296 -19.29 -18.82 -29.90
C ALA A 296 -20.21 -19.38 -28.80
N TYR A 297 -19.90 -19.06 -27.52
CA TYR A 297 -20.61 -19.69 -26.40
C TYR A 297 -22.10 -19.31 -26.38
N ARG A 298 -22.44 -18.03 -26.48
CA ARG A 298 -23.83 -17.56 -26.46
C ARG A 298 -24.66 -18.10 -27.62
N GLU A 299 -24.06 -18.28 -28.81
CA GLU A 299 -24.78 -18.83 -29.97
C GLU A 299 -25.14 -20.29 -29.76
N ILE A 300 -24.21 -21.10 -29.22
CA ILE A 300 -24.46 -22.52 -28.93
C ILE A 300 -25.59 -22.69 -27.91
N TYR A 301 -25.67 -21.83 -26.89
CA TYR A 301 -26.62 -21.96 -25.79
C TYR A 301 -27.82 -20.99 -25.90
N ASN A 302 -27.92 -20.22 -26.98
CA ASN A 302 -28.95 -19.21 -27.22
C ASN A 302 -29.10 -18.21 -26.08
N LEU A 303 -27.98 -17.58 -25.70
CA LEU A 303 -27.91 -16.63 -24.59
C LEU A 303 -27.82 -15.17 -25.09
N ASP A 304 -28.18 -14.22 -24.23
CA ASP A 304 -27.94 -12.80 -24.49
C ASP A 304 -26.46 -12.44 -24.37
N PRO A 305 -26.02 -11.35 -25.02
CA PRO A 305 -24.64 -10.87 -24.90
C PRO A 305 -24.32 -10.40 -23.48
N ILE A 306 -23.03 -10.43 -23.12
CA ILE A 306 -22.50 -9.83 -21.91
C ILE A 306 -21.67 -8.59 -22.24
N TYR A 307 -21.61 -7.64 -21.31
CA TYR A 307 -20.88 -6.38 -21.42
C TYR A 307 -19.81 -6.32 -20.33
N LEU A 308 -18.70 -5.66 -20.62
CA LEU A 308 -17.59 -5.49 -19.69
C LEU A 308 -17.08 -4.05 -19.68
N ASP A 309 -17.06 -3.43 -18.50
CA ASP A 309 -16.36 -2.19 -18.24
C ASP A 309 -15.04 -2.47 -17.51
N ILE A 310 -13.95 -1.91 -18.05
CA ILE A 310 -12.60 -2.03 -17.48
C ILE A 310 -12.18 -0.67 -16.95
N TYR A 311 -12.06 -0.56 -15.64
CA TYR A 311 -11.52 0.62 -14.97
C TYR A 311 -10.05 0.40 -14.62
N GLY A 312 -9.24 1.42 -14.87
CA GLY A 312 -7.83 1.46 -14.53
C GLY A 312 -7.00 2.25 -15.52
N GLN A 313 -5.72 2.38 -15.19
CA GLN A 313 -4.70 3.01 -16.01
C GLN A 313 -3.43 2.18 -15.97
N GLY A 314 -2.60 2.25 -17.00
CA GLY A 314 -1.33 1.55 -17.03
C GLY A 314 -0.74 1.36 -18.43
N PRO A 315 0.46 0.80 -18.51
CA PRO A 315 1.21 0.69 -19.77
C PRO A 315 0.56 -0.19 -20.84
N GLU A 316 -0.35 -1.10 -20.46
CA GLU A 316 -1.00 -2.03 -21.40
C GLU A 316 -2.25 -1.42 -22.09
N GLU A 317 -2.64 -0.17 -21.80
CA GLU A 317 -3.87 0.43 -22.34
C GLU A 317 -3.95 0.36 -23.87
N TYR A 318 -2.86 0.67 -24.57
CA TYR A 318 -2.83 0.61 -26.03
C TYR A 318 -3.05 -0.82 -26.54
N ALA A 319 -2.38 -1.81 -25.96
CA ALA A 319 -2.54 -3.22 -26.32
C ALA A 319 -3.97 -3.73 -26.09
N LEU A 320 -4.60 -3.30 -24.98
CA LEU A 320 -5.99 -3.66 -24.68
C LEU A 320 -6.98 -3.05 -25.69
N ARG A 321 -6.80 -1.79 -26.11
CA ARG A 321 -7.61 -1.18 -27.18
C ARG A 321 -7.48 -1.94 -28.51
N GLU A 322 -6.27 -2.37 -28.83
CA GLU A 322 -6.00 -3.18 -30.01
C GLU A 322 -6.69 -4.56 -29.93
N ALA A 323 -6.62 -5.23 -28.78
CA ALA A 323 -7.29 -6.52 -28.54
C ALA A 323 -8.83 -6.40 -28.67
N ILE A 324 -9.44 -5.36 -28.11
CA ILE A 324 -10.87 -5.07 -28.25
C ILE A 324 -11.26 -4.91 -29.72
N SER A 325 -10.46 -4.17 -30.48
CA SER A 325 -10.69 -3.98 -31.92
C SER A 325 -10.55 -5.28 -32.74
N LYS A 326 -9.48 -6.05 -32.45
CA LYS A 326 -9.22 -7.34 -33.12
C LYS A 326 -10.33 -8.37 -32.87
N THR A 327 -10.87 -8.39 -31.67
CA THR A 327 -11.99 -9.28 -31.30
C THR A 327 -13.34 -8.78 -31.76
N LYS A 328 -13.42 -7.55 -32.34
CA LYS A 328 -14.66 -6.87 -32.75
C LYS A 328 -15.65 -6.68 -31.57
N MET A 329 -15.11 -6.41 -30.37
CA MET A 329 -15.88 -6.25 -29.13
C MET A 329 -16.06 -4.80 -28.71
N THR A 330 -15.90 -3.83 -29.63
CA THR A 330 -15.98 -2.38 -29.35
C THR A 330 -17.34 -1.94 -28.79
N GLU A 331 -18.41 -2.67 -29.12
CA GLU A 331 -19.76 -2.35 -28.65
C GLU A 331 -20.08 -2.96 -27.25
N VAL A 332 -19.24 -3.87 -26.77
CA VAL A 332 -19.52 -4.63 -25.53
C VAL A 332 -18.41 -4.51 -24.49
N ILE A 333 -17.20 -4.05 -24.86
CA ILE A 333 -16.09 -3.83 -23.92
C ILE A 333 -15.66 -2.37 -23.95
N THR A 334 -15.65 -1.72 -22.79
CA THR A 334 -15.28 -0.31 -22.66
C THR A 334 -14.12 -0.13 -21.66
N LEU A 335 -13.05 0.58 -22.10
CA LEU A 335 -12.02 1.09 -21.18
C LEU A 335 -12.49 2.42 -20.60
N LYS A 336 -12.77 2.46 -19.31
CA LYS A 336 -13.37 3.60 -18.59
C LYS A 336 -12.35 4.58 -18.00
N GLY A 337 -11.05 4.24 -18.02
CA GLY A 337 -10.04 5.03 -17.33
C GLY A 337 -10.07 4.83 -15.80
N HIS A 338 -9.64 5.83 -15.05
CA HIS A 338 -9.59 5.73 -13.59
C HIS A 338 -11.00 5.73 -12.98
N LEU A 339 -11.24 4.85 -12.02
CA LEU A 339 -12.46 4.86 -11.22
C LEU A 339 -12.29 5.87 -10.08
N ASP A 340 -13.19 6.82 -9.97
CA ASP A 340 -13.21 7.71 -8.81
C ASP A 340 -13.57 6.90 -7.54
N PRO A 341 -12.86 7.08 -6.42
CA PRO A 341 -13.17 6.38 -5.16
C PRO A 341 -14.59 6.62 -4.63
N SER A 342 -15.24 7.70 -5.06
CA SER A 342 -16.66 8.00 -4.74
C SER A 342 -17.65 7.22 -5.59
N ASP A 343 -17.22 6.68 -6.74
CA ASP A 343 -18.08 5.94 -7.65
C ASP A 343 -18.46 4.57 -7.07
N THR A 344 -19.65 4.12 -7.40
CA THR A 344 -20.13 2.80 -7.02
C THR A 344 -20.16 1.87 -8.22
N ILE A 345 -19.66 0.65 -8.01
CA ILE A 345 -19.76 -0.45 -8.98
C ILE A 345 -20.91 -1.42 -8.66
N SER A 346 -21.74 -1.12 -7.66
CA SER A 346 -22.84 -2.00 -7.19
C SER A 346 -23.93 -2.27 -8.22
N HIS A 347 -23.95 -1.56 -9.34
CA HIS A 347 -24.92 -1.72 -10.43
C HIS A 347 -24.52 -2.79 -11.45
N TYR A 348 -23.29 -3.34 -11.36
CA TYR A 348 -22.86 -4.45 -12.22
C TYR A 348 -23.35 -5.79 -11.70
N ASN A 349 -23.39 -6.81 -12.57
CA ASN A 349 -23.83 -8.16 -12.21
C ASN A 349 -22.75 -8.99 -11.51
N GLY A 350 -21.48 -8.61 -11.68
CA GLY A 350 -20.36 -9.31 -11.08
C GLY A 350 -19.02 -8.70 -11.48
N TYR A 351 -18.01 -9.15 -10.79
CA TYR A 351 -16.63 -8.73 -11.01
C TYR A 351 -15.83 -9.86 -11.66
N LEU A 352 -15.12 -9.55 -12.74
CA LEU A 352 -14.31 -10.51 -13.49
C LEU A 352 -12.82 -10.21 -13.30
N SER A 353 -12.03 -11.25 -13.00
CA SER A 353 -10.58 -11.16 -12.85
C SER A 353 -9.87 -12.27 -13.60
N THR A 354 -8.81 -11.90 -14.32
CA THR A 354 -7.88 -12.84 -14.97
C THR A 354 -6.45 -12.66 -14.48
N SER A 355 -6.28 -12.01 -13.34
CA SER A 355 -4.97 -11.77 -12.74
C SER A 355 -4.21 -13.08 -12.50
N ARG A 356 -2.92 -13.08 -12.84
CA ARG A 356 -2.02 -14.23 -12.65
C ARG A 356 -1.55 -14.37 -11.22
N SER A 357 -1.63 -13.30 -10.45
CA SER A 357 -1.23 -13.29 -9.04
C SER A 357 -2.03 -12.22 -8.29
N GLU A 358 -2.63 -12.61 -7.18
CA GLU A 358 -3.34 -11.70 -6.28
C GLU A 358 -3.01 -12.06 -4.83
N TYR A 359 -2.50 -11.08 -4.09
CA TYR A 359 -2.16 -11.26 -2.68
C TYR A 359 -3.24 -10.68 -1.75
N TYR A 360 -3.37 -9.38 -1.71
CA TYR A 360 -4.45 -8.69 -0.98
C TYR A 360 -5.74 -8.61 -1.79
N ALA A 361 -5.62 -8.43 -3.11
CA ALA A 361 -6.75 -8.24 -4.02
C ALA A 361 -7.82 -7.28 -3.49
N ILE A 362 -7.40 -6.07 -3.11
CA ILE A 362 -8.28 -5.05 -2.52
C ILE A 362 -9.51 -4.81 -3.40
N SER A 363 -9.34 -4.78 -4.72
CA SER A 363 -10.46 -4.60 -5.66
C SER A 363 -11.49 -5.73 -5.63
N LEU A 364 -11.09 -6.97 -5.32
CA LEU A 364 -12.04 -8.08 -5.11
C LEU A 364 -12.85 -7.86 -3.82
N LEU A 365 -12.19 -7.45 -2.75
CA LEU A 365 -12.87 -7.14 -1.48
C LEU A 365 -13.81 -5.93 -1.61
N GLU A 366 -13.41 -4.90 -2.36
CA GLU A 366 -14.26 -3.76 -2.68
C GLU A 366 -15.48 -4.17 -3.51
N ALA A 367 -15.31 -5.06 -4.49
CA ALA A 367 -16.41 -5.62 -5.25
C ALA A 367 -17.38 -6.42 -4.35
N LEU A 368 -16.84 -7.27 -3.48
CA LEU A 368 -17.65 -8.02 -2.50
C LEU A 368 -18.39 -7.07 -1.55
N SER A 369 -17.74 -5.98 -1.09
CA SER A 369 -18.38 -4.97 -0.22
C SER A 369 -19.59 -4.30 -0.88
N GLN A 370 -19.65 -4.31 -2.20
CA GLN A 370 -20.77 -3.79 -2.99
C GLN A 370 -21.73 -4.88 -3.49
N GLY A 371 -21.54 -6.11 -3.01
CA GLY A 371 -22.44 -7.25 -3.29
C GLY A 371 -22.19 -7.92 -4.64
N LEU A 372 -21.04 -7.70 -5.28
CA LEU A 372 -20.73 -8.31 -6.58
C LEU A 372 -20.13 -9.70 -6.43
N PRO A 373 -20.76 -10.75 -6.98
CA PRO A 373 -20.13 -12.05 -7.06
C PRO A 373 -18.94 -12.05 -8.04
N LEU A 374 -18.00 -12.97 -7.80
CA LEU A 374 -16.71 -12.98 -8.45
C LEU A 374 -16.54 -14.13 -9.44
N VAL A 375 -15.90 -13.88 -10.59
CA VAL A 375 -15.25 -14.91 -11.40
C VAL A 375 -13.78 -14.59 -11.49
N GLY A 376 -12.92 -15.54 -11.19
CA GLY A 376 -11.48 -15.35 -11.27
C GLY A 376 -10.70 -16.63 -11.48
N LEU A 377 -9.43 -16.51 -11.82
CA LEU A 377 -8.55 -17.65 -12.01
C LEU A 377 -8.20 -18.30 -10.66
N ASP A 378 -8.00 -19.61 -10.69
CA ASP A 378 -7.54 -20.38 -9.53
C ASP A 378 -6.05 -20.13 -9.29
N VAL A 379 -5.77 -18.95 -8.74
CA VAL A 379 -4.42 -18.52 -8.36
C VAL A 379 -4.33 -18.38 -6.84
N PRO A 380 -3.15 -18.63 -6.25
CA PRO A 380 -2.96 -18.66 -4.81
C PRO A 380 -3.33 -17.35 -4.10
N VAL A 381 -3.62 -17.50 -2.81
CA VAL A 381 -3.91 -16.51 -1.77
C VAL A 381 -5.27 -15.87 -1.97
N ALA A 382 -5.39 -14.66 -2.51
CA ALA A 382 -6.66 -13.92 -2.48
C ALA A 382 -7.79 -14.61 -3.23
N ASN A 383 -7.56 -15.08 -4.45
CA ASN A 383 -8.60 -15.74 -5.24
C ASN A 383 -9.11 -17.01 -4.55
N GLN A 384 -8.19 -17.86 -4.06
CA GLN A 384 -8.54 -19.08 -3.35
C GLN A 384 -9.22 -18.84 -2.00
N ASN A 385 -8.98 -17.69 -1.36
CA ASN A 385 -9.60 -17.34 -0.09
C ASN A 385 -11.02 -16.74 -0.27
N TYR A 386 -11.22 -15.93 -1.31
CA TYR A 386 -12.46 -15.14 -1.46
C TYR A 386 -13.47 -15.81 -2.40
N ILE A 387 -13.01 -16.27 -3.58
CA ILE A 387 -13.91 -16.67 -4.67
C ILE A 387 -14.71 -17.94 -4.41
N PRO A 388 -14.17 -19.03 -3.78
CA PRO A 388 -14.94 -20.26 -3.58
C PRO A 388 -16.27 -20.10 -2.83
N GLN A 389 -16.36 -19.06 -1.98
CA GLN A 389 -17.56 -18.77 -1.20
C GLN A 389 -18.43 -17.67 -1.82
N THR A 390 -17.92 -16.95 -2.83
CA THR A 390 -18.56 -15.74 -3.35
C THR A 390 -18.69 -15.72 -4.87
N GLY A 391 -18.31 -16.83 -5.53
CA GLY A 391 -18.28 -16.91 -6.98
C GLY A 391 -17.70 -18.20 -7.51
N TYR A 392 -16.98 -18.11 -8.64
CA TYR A 392 -16.44 -19.29 -9.34
C TYR A 392 -14.98 -19.10 -9.72
N LEU A 393 -14.14 -20.08 -9.33
CA LEU A 393 -12.75 -20.19 -9.78
C LEU A 393 -12.68 -20.93 -11.11
N VAL A 394 -11.83 -20.43 -11.99
CA VAL A 394 -11.49 -21.05 -13.27
C VAL A 394 -10.10 -21.66 -13.19
N PRO A 395 -9.96 -22.96 -13.45
CA PRO A 395 -8.67 -23.64 -13.39
C PRO A 395 -7.65 -23.05 -14.36
N VAL A 396 -6.38 -23.01 -13.93
CA VAL A 396 -5.24 -22.57 -14.74
C VAL A 396 -4.20 -23.68 -14.84
N ASN A 397 -3.41 -23.65 -15.91
CA ASN A 397 -2.21 -24.48 -16.01
C ASN A 397 -0.98 -23.77 -15.38
N ASN A 398 0.18 -24.41 -15.44
CA ASN A 398 1.44 -23.87 -14.88
C ASN A 398 1.87 -22.52 -15.49
N ASN A 399 1.35 -22.17 -16.68
CA ASN A 399 1.65 -20.90 -17.36
C ASN A 399 0.52 -19.86 -17.18
N TYR A 400 -0.40 -20.09 -16.25
CA TYR A 400 -1.58 -19.25 -16.00
C TYR A 400 -2.53 -19.11 -17.21
N SER A 401 -2.44 -20.02 -18.19
CA SER A 401 -3.42 -20.11 -19.26
C SER A 401 -4.66 -20.86 -18.78
N PHE A 402 -5.81 -20.47 -19.26
CA PHE A 402 -7.10 -21.04 -18.89
C PHE A 402 -7.99 -21.28 -20.14
N SER A 403 -9.02 -22.08 -19.95
CA SER A 403 -10.02 -22.37 -20.99
C SER A 403 -11.04 -21.22 -21.05
N TYR A 404 -11.22 -20.60 -22.21
CA TYR A 404 -12.28 -19.60 -22.42
C TYR A 404 -13.67 -20.22 -22.26
N LEU A 405 -13.83 -21.51 -22.61
CA LEU A 405 -15.07 -22.24 -22.37
C LEU A 405 -15.38 -22.35 -20.88
N ASP A 406 -14.36 -22.65 -20.04
CA ASP A 406 -14.58 -22.78 -18.60
C ASP A 406 -14.84 -21.40 -17.96
N TYR A 407 -14.21 -20.35 -18.47
CA TYR A 407 -14.48 -18.97 -18.04
C TYR A 407 -15.89 -18.54 -18.43
N ALA A 408 -16.35 -18.85 -19.64
CA ALA A 408 -17.72 -18.59 -20.10
C ALA A 408 -18.76 -19.34 -19.25
N LYS A 409 -18.51 -20.61 -18.93
CA LYS A 409 -19.37 -21.40 -18.02
C LYS A 409 -19.42 -20.81 -16.61
N ALA A 410 -18.31 -20.29 -16.11
CA ALA A 410 -18.25 -19.64 -14.79
C ALA A 410 -19.10 -18.35 -14.78
N ILE A 411 -19.03 -17.54 -15.83
CA ILE A 411 -19.89 -16.35 -16.00
C ILE A 411 -21.36 -16.76 -16.03
N ASP A 412 -21.72 -17.77 -16.82
CA ASP A 412 -23.12 -18.22 -16.95
C ASP A 412 -23.68 -18.77 -15.63
N LYS A 413 -22.86 -19.54 -14.90
CA LYS A 413 -23.21 -19.99 -13.53
C LYS A 413 -23.38 -18.82 -12.56
N LEU A 414 -22.54 -17.77 -12.65
CA LEU A 414 -22.68 -16.58 -11.84
C LEU A 414 -24.01 -15.88 -12.11
N ILE A 415 -24.38 -15.71 -13.38
CA ILE A 415 -25.66 -15.12 -13.78
C ILE A 415 -26.83 -15.93 -13.23
N THR A 416 -26.79 -17.25 -13.42
CA THR A 416 -27.85 -18.16 -13.01
C THR A 416 -28.03 -18.20 -11.49
N ASN A 417 -26.95 -18.14 -10.73
CA ASN A 417 -26.96 -18.26 -9.26
C ASN A 417 -26.78 -16.91 -8.52
N HIS A 418 -27.00 -15.81 -9.20
CA HIS A 418 -26.67 -14.47 -8.71
C HIS A 418 -27.24 -14.17 -7.31
N GLU A 419 -28.53 -14.40 -7.09
CA GLU A 419 -29.19 -14.17 -5.80
C GLU A 419 -28.60 -15.04 -4.67
N THR A 420 -28.28 -16.30 -4.98
CA THR A 420 -27.65 -17.21 -4.02
C THR A 420 -26.24 -16.72 -3.65
N LEU A 421 -25.46 -16.30 -4.64
CA LEU A 421 -24.13 -15.75 -4.42
C LEU A 421 -24.16 -14.46 -3.59
N GLN A 422 -25.14 -13.58 -3.80
CA GLN A 422 -25.30 -12.39 -2.98
C GLN A 422 -25.55 -12.71 -1.49
N LYS A 423 -26.35 -13.75 -1.19
CA LYS A 423 -26.51 -14.22 0.19
C LYS A 423 -25.19 -14.76 0.76
N GLN A 424 -24.49 -15.57 -0.02
CA GLN A 424 -23.18 -16.11 0.38
C GLN A 424 -22.13 -15.00 0.62
N ILE A 425 -22.12 -13.93 -0.20
CA ILE A 425 -21.27 -12.76 0.01
C ILE A 425 -21.57 -12.11 1.36
N LYS A 426 -22.84 -11.94 1.72
CA LYS A 426 -23.21 -11.39 3.03
C LYS A 426 -22.69 -12.25 4.17
N ASP A 427 -22.83 -13.57 4.07
CA ASP A 427 -22.33 -14.50 5.09
C ASP A 427 -20.80 -14.49 5.15
N PHE A 428 -20.13 -14.40 4.00
CA PHE A 428 -18.67 -14.27 3.91
C PHE A 428 -18.18 -12.99 4.60
N LEU A 429 -18.80 -11.84 4.35
CA LEU A 429 -18.41 -10.55 4.93
C LEU A 429 -18.68 -10.46 6.44
N ASN A 430 -19.58 -11.29 6.97
CA ASN A 430 -19.86 -11.39 8.41
C ASN A 430 -18.85 -12.27 9.16
N GLN A 431 -17.92 -12.93 8.48
CA GLN A 431 -16.87 -13.71 9.17
C GLN A 431 -15.95 -12.77 9.98
N PRO A 432 -15.46 -13.21 11.15
CA PRO A 432 -14.60 -12.38 12.01
C PRO A 432 -13.35 -11.81 11.32
N LEU A 433 -12.81 -12.55 10.34
CA LEU A 433 -11.63 -12.15 9.57
C LEU A 433 -11.89 -10.91 8.69
N TYR A 434 -13.13 -10.73 8.23
CA TYR A 434 -13.54 -9.62 7.35
C TYR A 434 -14.35 -8.54 8.09
N HIS A 435 -14.43 -8.64 9.41
CA HIS A 435 -15.06 -7.59 10.21
C HIS A 435 -14.28 -6.26 10.06
N PRO A 436 -14.94 -5.09 9.97
CA PRO A 436 -14.28 -3.79 9.78
C PRO A 436 -13.14 -3.49 10.75
N ASN A 437 -13.21 -4.01 11.97
CA ASN A 437 -12.17 -3.85 13.00
C ASN A 437 -11.14 -4.99 13.03
N ALA A 438 -11.24 -6.00 12.18
CA ALA A 438 -10.35 -7.17 12.24
C ALA A 438 -8.88 -6.79 12.09
N THR A 439 -8.57 -5.97 11.10
CA THR A 439 -7.22 -5.46 10.85
C THR A 439 -6.70 -4.63 12.02
N LYS A 440 -7.53 -3.69 12.53
CA LYS A 440 -7.20 -2.86 13.69
C LYS A 440 -6.90 -3.73 14.91
N ASN A 441 -7.81 -4.65 15.25
CA ASN A 441 -7.66 -5.54 16.40
C ASN A 441 -6.43 -6.47 16.28
N ALA A 442 -6.05 -6.85 15.05
CA ALA A 442 -4.84 -7.64 14.81
C ALA A 442 -3.57 -6.81 15.10
N TYR A 443 -3.51 -5.56 14.63
CA TYR A 443 -2.39 -4.68 14.94
C TYR A 443 -2.31 -4.33 16.43
N GLU A 444 -3.43 -3.99 17.07
CA GLU A 444 -3.46 -3.68 18.52
C GLU A 444 -2.96 -4.84 19.37
N ARG A 445 -3.39 -6.07 19.07
CA ARG A 445 -2.88 -7.27 19.78
C ARG A 445 -1.37 -7.42 19.62
N LEU A 446 -0.87 -7.21 18.43
CA LEU A 446 0.51 -7.44 18.07
C LEU A 446 1.49 -6.50 18.79
N ILE A 447 1.09 -5.28 19.13
CA ILE A 447 1.90 -4.34 19.89
C ILE A 447 1.71 -4.47 21.43
N HIS A 448 0.66 -5.15 21.88
CA HIS A 448 0.40 -5.35 23.32
C HIS A 448 0.85 -6.71 23.86
N GLU A 449 1.11 -7.67 22.98
CA GLU A 449 1.71 -8.98 23.28
C GLU A 449 3.24 -8.96 23.03
#